data_82abc1ea1b9e72080403a3a64660d6e7
#
_entry.id   82abc1ea1b9e72080403a3a64660d6e7
#
_cell.length_a   1.000
_cell.length_b   1.000
_cell.length_c   1.000
_cell.angle_alpha   90.00
_cell.angle_beta   90.00
_cell.angle_gamma   90.00
#
_symmetry.space_group_name_H-M   'P 1'
#
loop_
_entity.id
_entity.type
_entity.pdbx_description
1 polymer ?
#
loop_
_entity_poly.entity_id
_entity_poly.type
_entity_poly.pdbx_seq_one_letter_code
_entity_poly.pdbx_strand_id
1 'polypeptide(L)'
;MNKLDQDETCSLHYAADMIKDLTAGLMKMKKVSPFRGEVMSANFEDNVSHPIDVVWEADANDVQKSRWTVRIHSTDPSSTNIEVSTPRLILCTGSSPKSLPSPTPSIAGTSSSSTNLTELNLDTVLKPSLLAEVLPRDEAITIAVIGGSHSAILAIMNLVDLAQTTHPSLRLKWFTRNPLKYAEFMEGGWILYDNTGLKGQAAQFAREQLEDSRLPNSVAGRFIEKVDTSDRTHEEEIYRSHLPGCTHVVYAIGYERNPLPELSRNGQAILPLQGDLKWDSGFGGFLDAQGHVVPGLHGAGIAFPETVVDPRGNVEQAVGFFKFMKFLKRVTPTWI
;
A
#
# COMPACT_ATOMS: atom_id res chain seq x y z
N MET A 1 -4.03 -25.60 13.69
CA MET A 1 -3.96 -24.14 13.65
C MET A 1 -3.90 -23.66 15.08
N ASN A 2 -2.75 -23.20 15.55
CA ASN A 2 -2.68 -22.50 16.82
C ASN A 2 -3.53 -21.24 16.67
N LYS A 3 -4.43 -20.98 17.63
CA LYS A 3 -5.19 -19.73 17.68
C LYS A 3 -4.18 -18.60 17.82
N LEU A 4 -4.07 -17.77 16.78
CA LEU A 4 -3.37 -16.50 16.88
C LEU A 4 -4.12 -15.68 17.94
N ASP A 5 -3.40 -15.19 18.93
CA ASP A 5 -3.94 -14.20 19.84
C ASP A 5 -4.24 -12.94 19.02
N GLN A 6 -5.48 -12.47 19.05
CA GLN A 6 -5.90 -11.30 18.27
C GLN A 6 -5.27 -10.01 18.80
N ASP A 7 -4.78 -10.03 20.03
CA ASP A 7 -4.19 -8.88 20.71
C ASP A 7 -2.65 -8.87 20.61
N GLU A 8 -2.03 -9.97 20.12
CA GLU A 8 -0.62 -10.04 19.86
C GLU A 8 -0.26 -9.72 18.38
N THR A 9 0.71 -8.87 18.20
CA THR A 9 1.26 -8.59 16.87
C THR A 9 2.10 -9.76 16.39
N CYS A 10 1.78 -10.32 15.23
CA CYS A 10 2.67 -11.28 14.57
C CYS A 10 3.69 -10.55 13.69
N SER A 11 4.86 -11.17 13.47
CA SER A 11 5.82 -10.65 12.50
C SER A 11 5.21 -10.61 11.09
N LEU A 12 5.58 -9.61 10.28
CA LEU A 12 5.13 -9.51 8.88
C LEU A 12 5.46 -10.78 8.08
N HIS A 13 6.56 -11.43 8.39
CA HIS A 13 6.98 -12.69 7.78
C HIS A 13 5.97 -13.81 8.02
N TYR A 14 5.59 -14.00 9.26
CA TYR A 14 4.59 -15.00 9.64
C TYR A 14 3.22 -14.73 9.01
N ALA A 15 2.80 -13.46 9.01
CA ALA A 15 1.57 -13.06 8.34
C ALA A 15 1.61 -13.34 6.83
N ALA A 16 2.72 -13.05 6.17
CA ALA A 16 2.91 -13.29 4.74
C ALA A 16 2.87 -14.79 4.41
N ASP A 17 3.54 -15.63 5.19
CA ASP A 17 3.54 -17.10 5.01
C ASP A 17 2.15 -17.69 5.21
N MET A 18 1.42 -17.22 6.22
CA MET A 18 0.03 -17.64 6.46
C MET A 18 -0.88 -17.29 5.28
N ILE A 19 -0.75 -16.09 4.72
CA ILE A 19 -1.54 -15.66 3.55
C ILE A 19 -1.16 -16.48 2.32
N LYS A 20 0.13 -16.77 2.13
CA LYS A 20 0.63 -17.62 1.05
C LYS A 20 0.02 -19.02 1.10
N ASP A 21 0.02 -19.65 2.27
CA ASP A 21 -0.54 -20.98 2.48
C ASP A 21 -2.06 -20.97 2.26
N LEU A 22 -2.77 -19.97 2.76
CA LEU A 22 -4.21 -19.80 2.52
C LEU A 22 -4.50 -19.66 1.02
N THR A 23 -3.73 -18.82 0.32
CA THR A 23 -3.85 -18.62 -1.13
C THR A 23 -3.60 -19.93 -1.88
N ALA A 24 -2.54 -20.66 -1.54
CA ALA A 24 -2.24 -21.96 -2.14
C ALA A 24 -3.37 -22.98 -1.92
N GLY A 25 -4.04 -22.93 -0.77
CA GLY A 25 -5.23 -23.74 -0.48
C GLY A 25 -6.42 -23.37 -1.36
N LEU A 26 -6.71 -22.07 -1.46
CA LEU A 26 -7.81 -21.55 -2.30
C LEU A 26 -7.64 -21.91 -3.77
N MET A 27 -6.41 -21.79 -4.30
CA MET A 27 -6.09 -22.14 -5.69
C MET A 27 -6.32 -23.62 -6.05
N LYS A 28 -6.41 -24.50 -5.06
CA LYS A 28 -6.69 -25.94 -5.25
C LYS A 28 -8.19 -26.28 -5.22
N MET A 29 -9.06 -25.30 -4.94
CA MET A 29 -10.50 -25.56 -4.85
C MET A 29 -11.08 -25.82 -6.24
N LYS A 30 -11.99 -26.79 -6.35
CA LYS A 30 -12.61 -27.22 -7.64
C LYS A 30 -13.30 -26.11 -8.44
N LYS A 31 -13.72 -25.03 -7.78
CA LYS A 31 -14.42 -23.89 -8.42
C LYS A 31 -13.48 -22.70 -8.66
N VAL A 32 -12.19 -22.86 -8.50
CA VAL A 32 -11.19 -21.83 -8.73
C VAL A 32 -10.32 -22.23 -9.91
N SER A 33 -10.26 -21.36 -10.92
CA SER A 33 -9.40 -21.51 -12.09
C SER A 33 -8.36 -20.39 -12.08
N PRO A 34 -7.11 -20.68 -11.65
CA PRO A 34 -6.07 -19.67 -11.61
C PRO A 34 -5.52 -19.40 -13.02
N PHE A 35 -5.38 -18.13 -13.35
CA PHE A 35 -4.68 -17.67 -14.54
C PHE A 35 -3.45 -16.87 -14.11
N ARG A 36 -2.31 -17.10 -14.78
CA ARG A 36 -1.08 -16.33 -14.56
C ARG A 36 -0.86 -15.40 -15.75
N GLY A 37 -0.79 -14.12 -15.47
CA GLY A 37 -0.60 -13.11 -16.49
C GLY A 37 -0.93 -11.72 -15.99
N GLU A 38 -0.78 -10.76 -16.88
CA GLU A 38 -1.16 -9.38 -16.66
C GLU A 38 -2.55 -9.12 -17.26
N VAL A 39 -3.45 -8.57 -16.46
CA VAL A 39 -4.77 -8.13 -16.95
C VAL A 39 -4.59 -6.82 -17.69
N MET A 40 -4.68 -6.88 -19.03
CA MET A 40 -4.49 -5.72 -19.90
C MET A 40 -5.73 -4.84 -19.94
N SER A 41 -6.89 -5.46 -20.12
CA SER A 41 -8.14 -4.70 -20.26
C SER A 41 -9.35 -5.48 -19.77
N ALA A 42 -10.40 -4.75 -19.41
CA ALA A 42 -11.72 -5.32 -19.16
C ALA A 42 -12.79 -4.42 -19.78
N ASN A 43 -13.62 -5.01 -20.63
CA ASN A 43 -14.73 -4.34 -21.30
C ASN A 43 -16.06 -4.86 -20.77
N PHE A 44 -16.92 -3.96 -20.33
CA PHE A 44 -18.29 -4.27 -19.96
C PHE A 44 -19.20 -4.12 -21.16
N GLU A 45 -19.95 -5.14 -21.48
CA GLU A 45 -20.92 -5.14 -22.57
C GLU A 45 -22.33 -5.16 -22.01
N ASP A 46 -23.07 -4.09 -22.26
CA ASP A 46 -24.49 -4.00 -22.03
C ASP A 46 -25.22 -4.72 -23.17
N ASN A 47 -25.86 -5.83 -22.91
CA ASN A 47 -26.70 -6.50 -23.90
C ASN A 47 -28.03 -5.79 -24.10
N VAL A 48 -28.21 -4.58 -23.57
CA VAL A 48 -29.42 -3.79 -23.72
C VAL A 48 -29.17 -2.70 -24.74
N SER A 49 -29.81 -2.78 -25.89
CA SER A 49 -29.87 -1.74 -26.93
C SER A 49 -30.78 -0.57 -26.49
N HIS A 50 -30.38 0.12 -25.38
CA HIS A 50 -31.06 1.34 -24.96
C HIS A 50 -30.13 2.55 -25.05
N PRO A 51 -30.68 3.71 -25.49
CA PRO A 51 -29.93 4.96 -25.51
C PRO A 51 -29.43 5.35 -24.08
N ILE A 52 -28.34 6.07 -24.03
CA ILE A 52 -27.57 6.46 -22.83
C ILE A 52 -28.39 7.25 -21.77
N ASP A 53 -29.63 7.58 -22.03
CA ASP A 53 -30.46 8.50 -21.22
C ASP A 53 -31.50 7.82 -20.30
N VAL A 54 -31.45 6.50 -20.11
CA VAL A 54 -32.45 5.82 -19.26
C VAL A 54 -31.89 5.56 -17.87
N VAL A 55 -32.55 6.16 -16.89
CA VAL A 55 -32.40 5.93 -15.44
C VAL A 55 -32.47 4.42 -15.15
N TRP A 56 -31.43 3.89 -14.49
CA TRP A 56 -31.27 2.47 -14.19
C TRP A 56 -32.30 1.98 -13.17
N GLU A 57 -33.43 1.50 -13.61
CA GLU A 57 -34.17 0.44 -12.96
C GLU A 57 -33.87 -0.86 -13.73
N ALA A 58 -32.69 -1.43 -13.51
CA ALA A 58 -32.32 -2.70 -14.11
C ALA A 58 -33.17 -3.80 -13.47
N ASP A 59 -34.03 -4.44 -14.25
CA ASP A 59 -34.68 -5.67 -13.86
C ASP A 59 -33.61 -6.74 -13.59
N ALA A 60 -33.74 -7.51 -12.50
CA ALA A 60 -32.78 -8.54 -12.09
C ALA A 60 -32.46 -9.55 -13.24
N ASN A 61 -33.32 -9.68 -14.23
CA ASN A 61 -33.10 -10.50 -15.42
C ASN A 61 -32.16 -9.87 -16.47
N ASP A 62 -31.99 -8.55 -16.50
CA ASP A 62 -31.12 -7.87 -17.45
C ASP A 62 -29.65 -7.88 -17.01
N VAL A 63 -29.40 -7.87 -15.70
CA VAL A 63 -28.04 -8.02 -15.12
C VAL A 63 -27.42 -9.38 -15.50
N GLN A 64 -28.23 -10.40 -15.76
CA GLN A 64 -27.76 -11.74 -16.14
C GLN A 64 -27.20 -11.80 -17.56
N LYS A 65 -27.49 -10.82 -18.43
CA LYS A 65 -27.02 -10.75 -19.83
C LYS A 65 -25.77 -9.91 -20.01
N SER A 66 -25.55 -8.91 -19.14
CA SER A 66 -24.40 -8.01 -19.21
C SER A 66 -23.14 -8.66 -18.61
N ARG A 67 -22.02 -8.57 -19.27
CA ARG A 67 -20.79 -9.28 -18.87
C ARG A 67 -19.55 -8.41 -19.07
N TRP A 68 -18.57 -8.68 -18.21
CA TRP A 68 -17.20 -8.22 -18.36
C TRP A 68 -16.42 -9.22 -19.22
N THR A 69 -15.76 -8.73 -20.26
CA THR A 69 -14.76 -9.47 -21.03
C THR A 69 -13.38 -9.01 -20.62
N VAL A 70 -12.63 -9.87 -19.92
CA VAL A 70 -11.32 -9.59 -19.35
C VAL A 70 -10.25 -10.22 -20.22
N ARG A 71 -9.29 -9.42 -20.69
CA ARG A 71 -8.13 -9.88 -21.48
C ARG A 71 -6.89 -9.95 -20.61
N ILE A 72 -6.25 -11.10 -20.59
CA ILE A 72 -5.08 -11.42 -19.81
C ILE A 72 -3.93 -11.76 -20.74
N HIS A 73 -2.84 -11.02 -20.67
CA HIS A 73 -1.59 -11.36 -21.32
C HIS A 73 -0.87 -12.42 -20.50
N SER A 74 -0.69 -13.61 -21.05
CA SER A 74 -0.02 -14.70 -20.34
C SER A 74 1.46 -14.41 -20.17
N THR A 75 2.00 -14.66 -18.97
CA THR A 75 3.44 -14.63 -18.72
C THR A 75 4.14 -15.91 -19.18
N ASP A 76 3.40 -16.93 -19.61
CA ASP A 76 3.94 -18.14 -20.22
C ASP A 76 4.14 -17.91 -21.72
N PRO A 77 5.39 -17.93 -22.25
CA PRO A 77 5.66 -17.70 -23.67
C PRO A 77 5.00 -18.72 -24.61
N SER A 78 4.62 -19.89 -24.09
CA SER A 78 3.92 -20.93 -24.83
C SER A 78 2.41 -20.76 -24.88
N SER A 79 1.87 -19.80 -24.11
CA SER A 79 0.43 -19.60 -23.95
C SER A 79 -0.05 -18.37 -24.74
N THR A 80 -1.17 -18.51 -25.41
CA THR A 80 -1.87 -17.38 -26.05
C THR A 80 -2.53 -16.48 -25.00
N ASN A 81 -2.87 -15.24 -25.39
CA ASN A 81 -3.69 -14.38 -24.58
C ASN A 81 -4.99 -15.08 -24.18
N ILE A 82 -5.40 -14.89 -22.92
CA ILE A 82 -6.57 -15.52 -22.35
C ILE A 82 -7.70 -14.47 -22.32
N GLU A 83 -8.88 -14.88 -22.70
CA GLU A 83 -10.08 -14.07 -22.56
C GLU A 83 -11.06 -14.76 -21.60
N VAL A 84 -11.54 -14.02 -20.59
CA VAL A 84 -12.47 -14.52 -19.58
C VAL A 84 -13.73 -13.67 -19.61
N SER A 85 -14.89 -14.32 -19.77
CA SER A 85 -16.19 -13.65 -19.67
C SER A 85 -16.82 -13.92 -18.30
N THR A 86 -17.20 -12.86 -17.58
CA THR A 86 -17.75 -12.96 -16.22
C THR A 86 -18.81 -11.89 -15.96
N PRO A 87 -19.89 -12.18 -15.22
CA PRO A 87 -20.85 -11.15 -14.82
C PRO A 87 -20.29 -10.18 -13.76
N ARG A 88 -19.19 -10.54 -13.09
CA ARG A 88 -18.60 -9.73 -12.02
C ARG A 88 -17.08 -9.68 -12.14
N LEU A 89 -16.53 -8.49 -11.97
CA LEU A 89 -15.10 -8.23 -11.92
C LEU A 89 -14.76 -7.59 -10.56
N ILE A 90 -13.86 -8.22 -9.81
CA ILE A 90 -13.39 -7.72 -8.53
C ILE A 90 -11.93 -7.31 -8.68
N LEU A 91 -11.66 -6.02 -8.55
CA LEU A 91 -10.32 -5.46 -8.65
C LEU A 91 -9.60 -5.55 -7.29
N CYS A 92 -8.53 -6.33 -7.25
CA CYS A 92 -7.64 -6.46 -6.08
C CYS A 92 -6.19 -6.16 -6.49
N THR A 93 -5.99 -5.01 -7.12
CA THR A 93 -4.73 -4.67 -7.82
C THR A 93 -3.54 -4.43 -6.90
N GLY A 94 -3.75 -4.38 -5.59
CA GLY A 94 -2.68 -4.14 -4.63
C GLY A 94 -2.21 -2.69 -4.59
N SER A 95 -1.09 -2.48 -3.93
CA SER A 95 -0.44 -1.17 -3.80
C SER A 95 1.08 -1.34 -3.77
N SER A 96 1.79 -0.29 -4.12
CA SER A 96 3.25 -0.21 -4.06
C SER A 96 3.69 0.96 -3.19
N PRO A 97 4.89 0.88 -2.56
CA PRO A 97 5.45 2.02 -1.87
C PRO A 97 5.54 3.24 -2.78
N LYS A 98 5.19 4.41 -2.24
CA LYS A 98 5.36 5.67 -2.96
C LYS A 98 6.83 6.05 -2.97
N SER A 99 7.31 6.47 -4.14
CA SER A 99 8.60 7.14 -4.32
C SER A 99 8.39 8.62 -4.60
N LEU A 100 9.34 9.46 -4.22
CA LEU A 100 9.34 10.86 -4.66
C LEU A 100 10.07 10.93 -6.01
N PRO A 101 9.54 11.73 -6.98
CA PRO A 101 10.29 12.02 -8.18
C PRO A 101 11.55 12.78 -7.78
N SER A 102 12.70 12.12 -7.76
CA SER A 102 14.01 12.55 -7.30
C SER A 102 13.99 13.52 -6.09
N PRO A 103 14.56 13.17 -4.94
CA PRO A 103 14.68 14.10 -3.81
C PRO A 103 15.68 15.23 -4.08
N THR A 104 16.43 15.14 -5.19
CA THR A 104 17.32 16.20 -5.63
C THR A 104 16.52 17.17 -6.49
N PRO A 105 16.30 18.42 -6.01
CA PRO A 105 15.81 19.48 -6.88
C PRO A 105 16.72 19.51 -8.12
N SER A 106 16.12 19.52 -9.30
CA SER A 106 16.83 19.86 -10.53
C SER A 106 17.40 21.26 -10.33
N ILE A 107 18.64 21.35 -9.86
CA ILE A 107 19.36 22.61 -9.85
C ILE A 107 19.66 22.94 -11.30
N ALA A 108 18.75 23.70 -11.91
CA ALA A 108 19.04 24.31 -13.18
C ALA A 108 20.27 25.20 -13.00
N GLY A 109 21.46 24.76 -13.47
CA GLY A 109 22.64 25.59 -13.62
C GLY A 109 23.91 25.17 -12.88
N THR A 110 23.97 24.07 -12.16
CA THR A 110 25.25 23.57 -11.62
C THR A 110 25.50 22.13 -12.03
N SER A 111 26.38 21.99 -13.00
CA SER A 111 26.99 20.74 -13.41
C SER A 111 28.03 20.30 -12.37
N SER A 112 27.60 19.72 -11.23
CA SER A 112 28.48 18.93 -10.38
C SER A 112 27.71 18.17 -9.31
N SER A 113 27.92 16.86 -9.31
CA SER A 113 27.48 15.85 -8.36
C SER A 113 25.95 15.66 -8.22
N SER A 114 25.33 15.03 -9.23
CA SER A 114 24.18 14.21 -8.96
C SER A 114 24.62 13.13 -7.94
N THR A 115 24.23 13.28 -6.68
CA THR A 115 24.31 12.19 -5.73
C THR A 115 23.43 11.09 -6.28
N ASN A 116 24.01 10.06 -6.88
CA ASN A 116 23.30 8.86 -7.31
C ASN A 116 22.88 8.09 -6.06
N LEU A 117 21.78 8.54 -5.43
CA LEU A 117 21.17 7.80 -4.33
C LEU A 117 20.53 6.55 -4.91
N THR A 118 20.93 5.39 -4.41
CA THR A 118 20.29 4.13 -4.74
C THR A 118 18.98 4.02 -3.94
N GLU A 119 17.85 3.94 -4.61
CA GLU A 119 16.58 3.69 -3.93
C GLU A 119 16.52 2.23 -3.46
N LEU A 120 16.27 2.05 -2.18
CA LEU A 120 15.94 0.76 -1.58
C LEU A 120 14.42 0.64 -1.48
N ASN A 121 13.89 -0.41 -2.10
CA ASN A 121 12.46 -0.69 -2.02
C ASN A 121 12.04 -0.92 -0.57
N LEU A 122 10.99 -0.22 -0.11
CA LEU A 122 10.51 -0.30 1.27
C LEU A 122 10.14 -1.73 1.67
N ASP A 123 9.51 -2.50 0.77
CA ASP A 123 9.13 -3.89 1.05
C ASP A 123 10.34 -4.80 1.25
N THR A 124 11.49 -4.49 0.63
CA THR A 124 12.76 -5.16 0.87
C THR A 124 13.31 -4.81 2.25
N VAL A 125 13.28 -3.52 2.62
CA VAL A 125 13.76 -3.06 3.94
C VAL A 125 12.91 -3.61 5.08
N LEU A 126 11.62 -3.84 4.86
CA LEU A 126 10.72 -4.46 5.83
C LEU A 126 10.94 -5.97 6.01
N LYS A 127 11.81 -6.60 5.21
CA LYS A 127 12.17 -8.02 5.32
C LYS A 127 13.65 -8.15 5.71
N PRO A 128 13.97 -8.38 7.00
CA PRO A 128 15.36 -8.40 7.48
C PRO A 128 16.30 -9.32 6.69
N SER A 129 15.82 -10.51 6.25
CA SER A 129 16.62 -11.45 5.46
C SER A 129 17.02 -10.86 4.09
N LEU A 130 16.09 -10.25 3.37
CA LEU A 130 16.38 -9.62 2.08
C LEU A 130 17.24 -8.36 2.24
N LEU A 131 17.01 -7.58 3.30
CA LEU A 131 17.80 -6.39 3.60
C LEU A 131 19.28 -6.73 3.77
N ALA A 132 19.59 -7.81 4.51
CA ALA A 132 20.95 -8.27 4.74
C ALA A 132 21.65 -8.80 3.46
N GLU A 133 20.88 -9.19 2.44
CA GLU A 133 21.41 -9.66 1.16
C GLU A 133 21.74 -8.51 0.19
N VAL A 134 20.99 -7.39 0.26
CA VAL A 134 21.12 -6.29 -0.70
C VAL A 134 22.12 -5.22 -0.27
N LEU A 135 22.50 -5.17 1.01
CA LEU A 135 23.46 -4.20 1.52
C LEU A 135 24.86 -4.81 1.68
N PRO A 136 25.93 -4.15 1.16
CA PRO A 136 27.31 -4.61 1.37
C PRO A 136 27.72 -4.44 2.83
N ARG A 137 28.38 -5.46 3.40
CA ARG A 137 28.73 -5.51 4.83
C ARG A 137 29.93 -4.64 5.21
N ASP A 138 30.88 -4.55 4.27
CA ASP A 138 32.21 -3.98 4.54
C ASP A 138 32.32 -2.52 4.05
N GLU A 139 31.24 -1.94 3.59
CA GLU A 139 31.19 -0.56 3.10
C GLU A 139 30.55 0.39 4.10
N ALA A 140 31.01 1.63 4.09
CA ALA A 140 30.35 2.70 4.84
C ALA A 140 29.07 3.12 4.09
N ILE A 141 27.93 2.77 4.65
CA ILE A 141 26.62 3.05 4.06
C ILE A 141 25.88 4.06 4.93
N THR A 142 25.36 5.11 4.32
CA THR A 142 24.42 6.03 4.96
C THR A 142 23.10 6.00 4.23
N ILE A 143 22.02 5.64 4.91
CA ILE A 143 20.69 5.49 4.36
C ILE A 143 19.80 6.64 4.83
N ALA A 144 19.24 7.40 3.89
CA ALA A 144 18.17 8.34 4.15
C ALA A 144 16.83 7.58 4.29
N VAL A 145 16.19 7.64 5.45
CA VAL A 145 14.83 7.11 5.66
C VAL A 145 13.86 8.29 5.72
N ILE A 146 12.98 8.38 4.76
CA ILE A 146 12.01 9.48 4.64
C ILE A 146 10.63 9.01 5.07
N GLY A 147 10.12 9.55 6.19
CA GLY A 147 8.83 9.22 6.76
C GLY A 147 8.86 9.02 8.27
N GLY A 148 7.69 9.05 8.92
CA GLY A 148 7.54 8.92 10.37
C GLY A 148 6.37 8.02 10.79
N SER A 149 5.78 7.26 9.86
CA SER A 149 4.66 6.36 10.12
C SER A 149 5.13 4.93 10.42
N HIS A 150 4.20 4.01 10.56
CA HIS A 150 4.45 2.62 10.97
C HIS A 150 5.54 1.93 10.15
N SER A 151 5.47 2.02 8.81
CA SER A 151 6.47 1.40 7.93
C SER A 151 7.86 2.05 8.07
N ALA A 152 7.93 3.38 8.31
CA ALA A 152 9.19 4.06 8.55
C ALA A 152 9.86 3.56 9.84
N ILE A 153 9.09 3.41 10.91
CA ILE A 153 9.60 2.95 12.20
C ILE A 153 10.08 1.49 12.12
N LEU A 154 9.34 0.62 11.43
CA LEU A 154 9.77 -0.76 11.20
C LEU A 154 11.02 -0.82 10.31
N ALA A 155 11.12 0.00 9.29
CA ALA A 155 12.33 0.10 8.46
C ALA A 155 13.55 0.55 9.28
N ILE A 156 13.39 1.58 10.10
CA ILE A 156 14.44 2.06 11.02
C ILE A 156 14.84 0.96 12.01
N MET A 157 13.88 0.25 12.60
CA MET A 157 14.13 -0.86 13.53
C MET A 157 14.99 -1.95 12.87
N ASN A 158 14.62 -2.39 11.66
CA ASN A 158 15.37 -3.40 10.93
C ASN A 158 16.79 -2.92 10.54
N LEU A 159 16.93 -1.67 10.13
CA LEU A 159 18.24 -1.07 9.79
C LEU A 159 19.14 -0.90 11.02
N VAL A 160 18.57 -0.52 12.16
CA VAL A 160 19.32 -0.42 13.44
C VAL A 160 19.76 -1.81 13.91
N ASP A 161 18.91 -2.81 13.80
CA ASP A 161 19.28 -4.21 14.13
C ASP A 161 20.43 -4.70 13.23
N LEU A 162 20.34 -4.41 11.93
CA LEU A 162 21.41 -4.73 10.98
C LEU A 162 22.73 -4.01 11.33
N ALA A 163 22.67 -2.73 11.71
CA ALA A 163 23.84 -1.93 12.14
C ALA A 163 24.48 -2.49 13.41
N GLN A 164 23.68 -3.01 14.33
CA GLN A 164 24.17 -3.61 15.57
C GLN A 164 24.81 -4.99 15.37
N THR A 165 24.41 -5.71 14.33
CA THR A 165 24.78 -7.13 14.18
C THR A 165 25.84 -7.34 13.10
N THR A 166 25.53 -6.98 11.86
CA THR A 166 26.33 -7.38 10.70
C THR A 166 26.90 -6.23 9.88
N HIS A 167 26.39 -5.01 10.05
CA HIS A 167 26.81 -3.82 9.27
C HIS A 167 27.22 -2.64 10.18
N PRO A 168 28.31 -2.73 10.95
CA PRO A 168 28.65 -1.74 11.99
C PRO A 168 28.95 -0.35 11.43
N SER A 169 29.25 -0.23 10.13
CA SER A 169 29.49 1.03 9.43
C SER A 169 28.22 1.67 8.86
N LEU A 170 27.05 1.04 9.03
CA LEU A 170 25.76 1.58 8.57
C LEU A 170 25.33 2.75 9.47
N ARG A 171 24.89 3.82 8.84
CA ARG A 171 24.32 5.01 9.48
C ARG A 171 23.00 5.39 8.82
N LEU A 172 22.14 6.08 9.56
CA LEU A 172 20.82 6.51 9.11
C LEU A 172 20.68 8.01 9.25
N LYS A 173 20.07 8.65 8.27
CA LYS A 173 19.48 9.98 8.39
C LYS A 173 17.97 9.84 8.31
N TRP A 174 17.30 10.12 9.41
CA TRP A 174 15.84 9.95 9.51
C TRP A 174 15.13 11.28 9.33
N PHE A 175 14.50 11.46 8.17
CA PHE A 175 13.73 12.64 7.80
C PHE A 175 12.27 12.48 8.23
N THR A 176 11.79 13.32 9.11
CA THR A 176 10.41 13.27 9.60
C THR A 176 9.78 14.64 9.72
N ARG A 177 8.49 14.74 9.34
CA ARG A 177 7.74 16.00 9.35
C ARG A 177 6.89 16.19 10.59
N ASN A 178 6.45 15.10 11.16
CA ASN A 178 5.46 15.11 12.23
C ASN A 178 6.00 14.39 13.45
N PRO A 179 5.54 14.78 14.64
CA PRO A 179 5.78 14.00 15.85
C PRO A 179 5.28 12.55 15.67
N LEU A 180 5.87 11.64 16.41
CA LEU A 180 5.42 10.26 16.48
C LEU A 180 3.98 10.22 16.98
N LYS A 181 3.13 9.48 16.28
CA LYS A 181 1.72 9.33 16.62
C LYS A 181 1.45 7.88 16.99
N TYR A 182 0.79 7.66 18.10
CA TYR A 182 0.47 6.33 18.61
C TYR A 182 -1.01 6.03 18.51
N ALA A 183 -1.34 4.78 18.28
CA ALA A 183 -2.69 4.30 18.46
C ALA A 183 -2.98 4.19 19.96
N GLU A 184 -4.16 4.65 20.38
CA GLU A 184 -4.58 4.69 21.79
C GLU A 184 -5.86 3.91 21.96
N PHE A 185 -5.84 2.95 22.90
CA PHE A 185 -7.03 2.19 23.28
C PHE A 185 -7.90 3.07 24.18
N MET A 186 -9.13 3.31 23.74
CA MET A 186 -10.08 4.20 24.37
C MET A 186 -11.16 3.43 25.12
N GLU A 187 -11.77 4.06 26.11
CA GLU A 187 -12.96 3.53 26.76
C GLU A 187 -14.07 3.24 25.73
N GLY A 188 -14.78 2.12 25.89
CA GLY A 188 -15.78 1.66 24.91
C GLY A 188 -15.22 0.77 23.80
N GLY A 189 -13.93 0.38 23.87
CA GLY A 189 -13.36 -0.66 23.00
C GLY A 189 -13.02 -0.22 21.59
N TRP A 190 -12.86 1.09 21.35
CA TRP A 190 -12.37 1.61 20.08
C TRP A 190 -10.93 2.11 20.21
N ILE A 191 -10.26 2.32 19.09
CA ILE A 191 -8.86 2.74 19.04
C ILE A 191 -8.76 4.07 18.31
N LEU A 192 -8.26 5.09 19.00
CA LEU A 192 -7.91 6.38 18.40
C LEU A 192 -6.67 6.19 17.52
N TYR A 193 -6.70 6.74 16.30
CA TYR A 193 -5.64 6.57 15.29
C TYR A 193 -5.36 5.09 14.95
N ASP A 194 -6.44 4.29 14.86
CA ASP A 194 -6.35 2.85 14.60
C ASP A 194 -5.62 2.48 13.30
N ASN A 195 -5.63 3.35 12.31
CA ASN A 195 -5.01 3.10 11.00
C ASN A 195 -3.80 3.98 10.71
N THR A 196 -3.57 5.01 11.52
CA THR A 196 -2.48 5.99 11.31
C THR A 196 -1.47 6.04 12.46
N GLY A 197 -1.83 5.53 13.63
CA GLY A 197 -0.97 5.49 14.81
C GLY A 197 -0.07 4.25 14.85
N LEU A 198 1.05 4.39 15.55
CA LEU A 198 1.99 3.29 15.80
C LEU A 198 1.37 2.28 16.77
N LYS A 199 1.60 0.98 16.50
CA LYS A 199 1.14 -0.15 17.31
C LYS A 199 2.22 -1.21 17.49
N GLY A 200 2.02 -2.09 18.47
CA GLY A 200 2.87 -3.26 18.70
C GLY A 200 4.34 -2.92 18.76
N GLN A 201 5.19 -3.69 18.14
CA GLN A 201 6.65 -3.53 18.15
C GLN A 201 7.11 -2.17 17.64
N ALA A 202 6.46 -1.60 16.62
CA ALA A 202 6.80 -0.28 16.13
C ALA A 202 6.54 0.81 17.18
N ALA A 203 5.42 0.74 17.89
CA ALA A 203 5.13 1.68 18.98
C ALA A 203 6.10 1.53 20.15
N GLN A 204 6.41 0.31 20.54
CA GLN A 204 7.36 0.02 21.61
C GLN A 204 8.74 0.57 21.25
N PHE A 205 9.28 0.18 20.09
CA PHE A 205 10.59 0.66 19.63
C PHE A 205 10.64 2.19 19.53
N ALA A 206 9.58 2.82 19.02
CA ALA A 206 9.51 4.27 18.91
C ALA A 206 9.59 4.96 20.29
N ARG A 207 8.82 4.47 21.28
CA ARG A 207 8.83 5.04 22.65
C ARG A 207 10.16 4.83 23.36
N GLU A 208 10.79 3.69 23.17
CA GLU A 208 12.03 3.35 23.86
C GLU A 208 13.27 3.98 23.23
N GLN A 209 13.26 4.14 21.90
CA GLN A 209 14.47 4.44 21.13
C GLN A 209 14.40 5.75 20.32
N LEU A 210 13.21 6.22 19.87
CA LEU A 210 13.10 7.25 18.85
C LEU A 210 12.47 8.57 19.33
N GLU A 211 11.79 8.58 20.48
CA GLU A 211 11.29 9.82 21.07
C GLU A 211 12.43 10.83 21.27
N ASP A 212 12.18 12.13 21.08
CA ASP A 212 13.19 13.18 21.14
C ASP A 212 13.97 13.18 22.46
N SER A 213 13.30 12.86 23.55
CA SER A 213 13.90 12.73 24.88
C SER A 213 14.73 11.45 25.04
N ARG A 214 14.50 10.43 24.22
CA ARG A 214 15.14 9.12 24.33
C ARG A 214 16.26 8.93 23.32
N LEU A 215 16.05 9.37 22.08
CA LEU A 215 16.96 9.14 20.96
C LEU A 215 18.42 9.45 21.26
N PRO A 216 18.79 10.58 21.88
CA PRO A 216 20.20 10.91 22.12
C PRO A 216 20.95 9.89 23.00
N ASN A 217 20.23 9.20 23.90
CA ASN A 217 20.78 8.25 24.85
C ASN A 217 20.43 6.80 24.56
N SER A 218 19.68 6.55 23.45
CA SER A 218 19.25 5.23 23.06
C SER A 218 20.33 4.48 22.28
N VAL A 219 20.14 3.16 22.12
CA VAL A 219 20.98 2.35 21.24
C VAL A 219 20.83 2.80 19.80
N ALA A 220 19.60 3.09 19.37
CA ALA A 220 19.30 3.57 18.01
C ALA A 220 19.98 4.92 17.72
N GLY A 221 20.06 5.81 18.70
CA GLY A 221 20.69 7.12 18.56
C GLY A 221 22.19 7.08 18.20
N ARG A 222 22.87 5.95 18.41
CA ARG A 222 24.25 5.77 17.96
C ARG A 222 24.39 5.66 16.44
N PHE A 223 23.30 5.31 15.76
CA PHE A 223 23.27 5.05 14.33
C PHE A 223 22.44 6.08 13.55
N ILE A 224 21.59 6.86 14.24
CA ILE A 224 20.58 7.72 13.64
C ILE A 224 20.90 9.21 13.90
N GLU A 225 20.92 9.97 12.82
CA GLU A 225 20.76 11.41 12.79
C GLU A 225 19.30 11.73 12.43
N LYS A 226 18.53 12.32 13.37
CA LYS A 226 17.16 12.77 13.09
C LYS A 226 17.18 14.13 12.43
N VAL A 227 16.48 14.26 11.29
CA VAL A 227 16.36 15.50 10.52
C VAL A 227 14.89 15.92 10.52
N ASP A 228 14.61 17.07 11.11
CA ASP A 228 13.26 17.64 11.11
C ASP A 228 12.95 18.32 9.76
N THR A 229 11.89 17.87 9.11
CA THR A 229 11.37 18.43 7.86
C THR A 229 9.94 18.96 8.01
N SER A 230 9.57 19.39 9.23
CA SER A 230 8.24 19.93 9.52
C SER A 230 7.99 21.28 8.85
N ASP A 231 9.04 22.08 8.67
CA ASP A 231 8.97 23.33 7.93
C ASP A 231 8.90 23.08 6.41
N ARG A 232 7.69 23.17 5.89
CA ARG A 232 7.41 22.94 4.45
C ARG A 232 8.04 23.99 3.54
N THR A 233 8.30 25.17 4.06
CA THR A 233 8.88 26.27 3.26
C THR A 233 10.36 26.09 3.03
N HIS A 234 11.05 25.38 3.93
CA HIS A 234 12.47 25.07 3.85
C HIS A 234 12.76 23.58 3.59
N GLU A 235 11.74 22.77 3.35
CA GLU A 235 11.90 21.33 3.18
C GLU A 235 12.92 20.97 2.09
N GLU A 236 12.87 21.66 0.95
CA GLU A 236 13.80 21.45 -0.16
C GLU A 236 15.26 21.79 0.22
N GLU A 237 15.47 22.86 0.99
CA GLU A 237 16.79 23.25 1.47
C GLU A 237 17.33 22.26 2.49
N ILE A 238 16.47 21.73 3.36
CA ILE A 238 16.83 20.69 4.34
C ILE A 238 17.29 19.43 3.59
N TYR A 239 16.55 18.96 2.57
CA TYR A 239 16.99 17.83 1.76
C TYR A 239 18.31 18.12 1.04
N ARG A 240 18.48 19.31 0.48
CA ARG A 240 19.71 19.71 -0.23
C ARG A 240 20.93 19.72 0.70
N SER A 241 20.77 20.07 1.98
CA SER A 241 21.85 20.12 2.95
C SER A 241 22.17 18.77 3.60
N HIS A 242 21.17 17.91 3.80
CA HIS A 242 21.33 16.67 4.55
C HIS A 242 21.45 15.39 3.72
N LEU A 243 20.94 15.35 2.47
CA LEU A 243 21.07 14.19 1.58
C LEU A 243 22.49 13.95 1.06
N PRO A 244 23.34 14.99 0.84
CA PRO A 244 24.73 14.74 0.50
C PRO A 244 25.40 13.84 1.55
N GLY A 245 26.16 12.83 1.08
CA GLY A 245 26.78 11.82 1.93
C GLY A 245 25.88 10.62 2.25
N CYS A 246 24.61 10.62 1.87
CA CYS A 246 23.81 9.40 1.82
C CYS A 246 24.15 8.61 0.54
N THR A 247 24.18 7.28 0.67
CA THR A 247 24.38 6.34 -0.45
C THR A 247 23.07 5.77 -0.94
N HIS A 248 22.10 5.63 -0.05
CA HIS A 248 20.80 5.04 -0.32
C HIS A 248 19.66 5.89 0.25
N VAL A 249 18.46 5.67 -0.30
CA VAL A 249 17.22 6.27 0.20
C VAL A 249 16.10 5.24 0.29
N VAL A 250 15.30 5.34 1.35
CA VAL A 250 14.07 4.57 1.57
C VAL A 250 12.91 5.54 1.72
N TYR A 251 11.93 5.43 0.85
CA TYR A 251 10.70 6.21 0.95
C TYR A 251 9.65 5.44 1.75
N ALA A 252 9.40 5.84 2.99
CA ALA A 252 8.36 5.30 3.86
C ALA A 252 7.22 6.31 4.04
N ILE A 253 6.78 6.90 2.93
CA ILE A 253 5.80 7.99 2.84
C ILE A 253 4.38 7.52 2.50
N GLY A 254 4.14 6.23 2.65
CA GLY A 254 2.88 5.57 2.36
C GLY A 254 2.92 4.72 1.10
N TYR A 255 1.75 4.22 0.72
CA TYR A 255 1.54 3.38 -0.45
C TYR A 255 0.57 4.05 -1.41
N GLU A 256 0.69 3.75 -2.68
CA GLU A 256 -0.27 4.13 -3.70
C GLU A 256 -0.85 2.89 -4.37
N ARG A 257 -2.08 3.01 -4.80
CA ARG A 257 -2.74 1.92 -5.52
C ARG A 257 -2.01 1.64 -6.83
N ASN A 258 -1.78 0.37 -7.11
CA ASN A 258 -1.27 -0.05 -8.41
C ASN A 258 -2.24 0.36 -9.53
N PRO A 259 -1.73 0.60 -10.74
CA PRO A 259 -2.59 0.93 -11.89
C PRO A 259 -3.72 -0.08 -12.07
N LEU A 260 -4.85 0.41 -12.51
CA LEU A 260 -5.96 -0.44 -12.95
C LEU A 260 -5.71 -0.89 -14.40
N PRO A 261 -6.23 -2.05 -14.80
CA PRO A 261 -6.28 -2.41 -16.21
C PRO A 261 -7.09 -1.37 -16.99
N GLU A 262 -6.94 -1.34 -18.30
CA GLU A 262 -7.81 -0.52 -19.15
C GLU A 262 -9.26 -0.96 -18.99
N LEU A 263 -10.12 -0.04 -18.57
CA LEU A 263 -11.55 -0.31 -18.39
C LEU A 263 -12.33 0.36 -19.53
N SER A 264 -13.32 -0.35 -20.05
CA SER A 264 -14.22 0.19 -21.06
C SER A 264 -15.66 -0.32 -20.88
N ARG A 265 -16.61 0.43 -21.43
CA ARG A 265 -18.01 0.06 -21.51
C ARG A 265 -18.48 0.18 -22.96
N ASN A 266 -18.94 -0.91 -23.55
CA ASN A 266 -19.32 -0.97 -24.96
C ASN A 266 -18.22 -0.43 -25.90
N GLY A 267 -16.95 -0.71 -25.57
CA GLY A 267 -15.78 -0.23 -26.31
C GLY A 267 -15.37 1.23 -26.07
N GLN A 268 -16.11 1.99 -25.25
CA GLN A 268 -15.72 3.34 -24.84
C GLN A 268 -14.88 3.28 -23.56
N ALA A 269 -13.71 3.91 -23.59
CA ALA A 269 -12.80 3.92 -22.44
C ALA A 269 -13.44 4.62 -21.22
N ILE A 270 -13.25 4.00 -20.06
CA ILE A 270 -13.54 4.60 -18.75
C ILE A 270 -12.20 5.05 -18.17
N LEU A 271 -12.03 6.34 -17.89
CA LEU A 271 -10.77 6.94 -17.47
C LEU A 271 -10.78 7.26 -15.95
N PRO A 272 -10.38 6.31 -15.08
CA PRO A 272 -10.47 6.50 -13.63
C PRO A 272 -9.69 7.72 -13.11
N LEU A 273 -8.56 8.06 -13.75
CA LEU A 273 -7.74 9.21 -13.40
C LEU A 273 -8.40 10.56 -13.76
N GLN A 274 -9.39 10.56 -14.64
CA GLN A 274 -10.15 11.75 -15.03
C GLN A 274 -11.47 11.89 -14.25
N GLY A 275 -11.69 11.02 -13.24
CA GLY A 275 -12.88 11.07 -12.40
C GLY A 275 -14.07 10.26 -12.92
N ASP A 276 -13.89 9.51 -14.01
CA ASP A 276 -14.95 8.66 -14.58
C ASP A 276 -15.36 7.49 -13.70
N LEU A 277 -14.53 7.16 -12.69
CA LEU A 277 -14.81 6.13 -11.71
C LEU A 277 -14.51 6.60 -10.30
N LYS A 278 -15.48 6.44 -9.42
CA LYS A 278 -15.33 6.64 -7.97
C LYS A 278 -15.67 5.35 -7.24
N TRP A 279 -14.73 4.84 -6.44
CA TRP A 279 -15.00 3.71 -5.57
C TRP A 279 -15.77 4.15 -4.33
N ASP A 280 -16.80 3.38 -3.96
CA ASP A 280 -17.63 3.61 -2.79
C ASP A 280 -17.49 2.46 -1.80
N SER A 281 -16.96 2.75 -0.61
CA SER A 281 -16.73 1.77 0.45
C SER A 281 -18.01 1.29 1.12
N GLY A 282 -19.14 1.95 0.91
CA GLY A 282 -20.43 1.55 1.47
C GLY A 282 -20.86 0.17 0.99
N PHE A 283 -20.71 -0.09 -0.31
CA PHE A 283 -21.06 -1.35 -0.96
C PHE A 283 -19.89 -2.05 -1.68
N GLY A 284 -18.70 -1.44 -1.70
CA GLY A 284 -17.51 -2.02 -2.31
C GLY A 284 -17.53 -2.05 -3.83
N GLY A 285 -18.30 -1.19 -4.47
CA GLY A 285 -18.43 -1.08 -5.91
C GLY A 285 -17.98 0.28 -6.43
N PHE A 286 -18.22 0.52 -7.71
CA PHE A 286 -17.81 1.75 -8.37
C PHE A 286 -19.03 2.54 -8.86
N LEU A 287 -18.89 3.84 -8.82
CA LEU A 287 -19.81 4.80 -9.41
C LEU A 287 -19.15 5.44 -10.64
N ASP A 288 -19.93 5.69 -11.68
CA ASP A 288 -19.51 6.46 -12.84
C ASP A 288 -19.45 7.98 -12.54
N ALA A 289 -19.08 8.79 -13.52
CA ALA A 289 -19.02 10.26 -13.40
C ALA A 289 -20.35 10.90 -13.05
N GLN A 290 -21.46 10.25 -13.35
CA GLN A 290 -22.83 10.67 -13.06
C GLN A 290 -23.35 10.19 -11.70
N GLY A 291 -22.56 9.32 -11.01
CA GLY A 291 -22.92 8.74 -9.72
C GLY A 291 -23.76 7.45 -9.84
N HIS A 292 -23.90 6.87 -11.01
CA HIS A 292 -24.58 5.59 -11.18
C HIS A 292 -23.62 4.44 -10.87
N VAL A 293 -24.18 3.36 -10.32
CA VAL A 293 -23.41 2.13 -10.04
C VAL A 293 -22.93 1.49 -11.35
N VAL A 294 -21.64 1.21 -11.44
CA VAL A 294 -21.09 0.42 -12.55
C VAL A 294 -21.39 -1.05 -12.31
N PRO A 295 -22.21 -1.69 -13.14
CA PRO A 295 -22.70 -3.04 -12.89
C PRO A 295 -21.56 -4.07 -12.80
N GLY A 296 -21.61 -4.90 -11.76
CA GLY A 296 -20.68 -6.01 -11.58
C GLY A 296 -19.19 -5.60 -11.41
N LEU A 297 -18.87 -4.31 -11.18
CA LEU A 297 -17.52 -3.86 -10.91
C LEU A 297 -17.34 -3.58 -9.41
N HIS A 298 -16.40 -4.28 -8.80
CA HIS A 298 -16.13 -4.18 -7.36
C HIS A 298 -14.64 -4.01 -7.09
N GLY A 299 -14.30 -3.46 -5.92
CA GLY A 299 -12.93 -3.28 -5.48
C GLY A 299 -12.72 -3.80 -4.05
N ALA A 300 -11.56 -4.40 -3.79
CA ALA A 300 -11.25 -4.95 -2.48
C ALA A 300 -9.74 -4.91 -2.15
N GLY A 301 -9.43 -5.12 -0.88
CA GLY A 301 -8.06 -5.18 -0.37
C GLY A 301 -7.39 -3.82 -0.22
N ILE A 302 -6.06 -3.81 -0.24
CA ILE A 302 -5.26 -2.60 0.02
C ILE A 302 -5.44 -1.52 -1.06
N ALA A 303 -5.81 -1.90 -2.29
CA ALA A 303 -6.10 -0.95 -3.37
C ALA A 303 -7.39 -0.16 -3.13
N PHE A 304 -8.33 -0.74 -2.38
CA PHE A 304 -9.66 -0.22 -2.11
C PHE A 304 -10.02 -0.42 -0.63
N PRO A 305 -9.32 0.28 0.29
CA PRO A 305 -9.56 0.16 1.72
C PRO A 305 -10.86 0.89 2.12
N GLU A 306 -11.60 0.31 3.06
CA GLU A 306 -12.79 0.96 3.61
C GLU A 306 -12.42 2.28 4.28
N THR A 307 -13.18 3.33 4.01
CA THR A 307 -13.09 4.60 4.74
C THR A 307 -13.88 4.47 6.03
N VAL A 308 -13.22 4.69 7.16
CA VAL A 308 -13.83 4.64 8.50
C VAL A 308 -13.69 5.98 9.20
N VAL A 309 -14.64 6.28 10.08
CA VAL A 309 -14.64 7.49 10.91
C VAL A 309 -14.68 7.06 12.36
N ASP A 310 -13.72 7.52 13.14
CA ASP A 310 -13.70 7.24 14.58
C ASP A 310 -14.70 8.14 15.35
N PRO A 311 -14.97 7.86 16.63
CA PRO A 311 -15.91 8.66 17.43
C PRO A 311 -15.50 10.14 17.62
N ARG A 312 -14.25 10.51 17.32
CA ARG A 312 -13.77 11.91 17.34
C ARG A 312 -13.85 12.59 15.97
N GLY A 313 -14.33 11.86 14.95
CA GLY A 313 -14.47 12.40 13.58
C GLY A 313 -13.21 12.29 12.74
N ASN A 314 -12.16 11.57 13.18
CA ASN A 314 -11.00 11.32 12.33
C ASN A 314 -11.37 10.33 11.23
N VAL A 315 -11.07 10.71 10.00
CA VAL A 315 -11.30 9.87 8.81
C VAL A 315 -10.01 9.10 8.49
N GLU A 316 -10.11 7.79 8.44
CA GLU A 316 -8.97 6.90 8.18
C GLU A 316 -9.32 5.82 7.16
N GLN A 317 -8.30 5.25 6.52
CA GLN A 317 -8.44 4.09 5.65
C GLN A 317 -8.19 2.83 6.47
N ALA A 318 -9.16 1.92 6.50
CA ALA A 318 -9.08 0.67 7.26
C ALA A 318 -8.16 -0.33 6.55
N VAL A 319 -6.88 -0.33 6.91
CA VAL A 319 -5.84 -1.18 6.33
C VAL A 319 -5.48 -2.29 7.30
N GLY A 320 -5.45 -3.52 6.80
CA GLY A 320 -5.05 -4.71 7.54
C GLY A 320 -5.91 -5.93 7.20
N PHE A 321 -5.33 -7.12 7.31
CA PHE A 321 -5.96 -8.37 6.87
C PHE A 321 -7.35 -8.57 7.47
N PHE A 322 -7.49 -8.46 8.80
CA PHE A 322 -8.78 -8.64 9.48
C PHE A 322 -9.81 -7.56 9.09
N LYS A 323 -9.36 -6.32 8.85
CA LYS A 323 -10.22 -5.23 8.40
C LYS A 323 -10.76 -5.50 7.00
N PHE A 324 -9.90 -5.97 6.09
CA PHE A 324 -10.33 -6.41 4.75
C PHE A 324 -11.32 -7.56 4.80
N MET A 325 -11.08 -8.56 5.66
CA MET A 325 -12.01 -9.68 5.82
C MET A 325 -13.36 -9.25 6.40
N LYS A 326 -13.36 -8.33 7.37
CA LYS A 326 -14.59 -7.76 7.95
C LYS A 326 -15.39 -6.99 6.89
N PHE A 327 -14.69 -6.16 6.11
CA PHE A 327 -15.27 -5.43 4.99
C PHE A 327 -15.91 -6.39 3.97
N LEU A 328 -15.16 -7.37 3.48
CA LEU A 328 -15.66 -8.35 2.51
C LEU A 328 -16.87 -9.13 3.03
N LYS A 329 -16.84 -9.57 4.30
CA LYS A 329 -17.98 -10.26 4.92
C LYS A 329 -19.25 -9.41 4.90
N ARG A 330 -19.12 -8.09 4.99
CA ARG A 330 -20.25 -7.14 4.96
C ARG A 330 -20.78 -6.92 3.55
N VAL A 331 -19.89 -6.71 2.57
CA VAL A 331 -20.30 -6.25 1.23
C VAL A 331 -20.55 -7.38 0.23
N THR A 332 -19.84 -8.52 0.33
CA THR A 332 -19.99 -9.62 -0.67
C THR A 332 -21.41 -10.16 -0.80
N PRO A 333 -22.28 -10.21 0.24
CA PRO A 333 -23.68 -10.60 0.04
C PRO A 333 -24.47 -9.70 -0.91
N THR A 334 -24.05 -8.44 -1.08
CA THR A 334 -24.72 -7.50 -2.02
C THR A 334 -24.17 -7.61 -3.44
N TRP A 335 -23.10 -8.34 -3.62
CA TRP A 335 -22.48 -8.54 -4.93
C TRP A 335 -23.06 -9.73 -5.71
N ILE A 336 -23.85 -10.58 -5.05
CA ILE A 336 -24.38 -11.86 -5.58
C ILE A 336 -25.69 -11.61 -6.32
#